data_e05e6159c4b102124cc2f01f6a3ec61a
#
_entry.id   e05e6159c4b102124cc2f01f6a3ec61a
#
_cell.length_a   1.000
_cell.length_b   1.000
_cell.length_c   1.000
_cell.angle_alpha   90.00
_cell.angle_beta   90.00
_cell.angle_gamma   90.00
#
_symmetry.space_group_name_H-M   'P 1'
#
loop_
_entity.id
_entity.type
_entity.pdbx_description
1 polymer ?
#
loop_
_entity_poly.entity_id
_entity_poly.type
_entity_poly.pdbx_seq_one_letter_code
_entity_poly.pdbx_strand_id
1 'polypeptide(L)'
;MKNFKKSILVLMAVVAVSLTSCKKDDDGGGGGSAGAGTISAKVGGSNFTSMEAASRATQSGAGGTTTIILQGSDASGKGIFITMNNFDGVGTYEFTDSNVFLVATYVETNISNPQNSQTWTAPYQGSGVIGQVKISEKTDTKIKGTFNFTGKNVNGDNSLKNITDGSFNLNF
;
A
#
# COMPACT_ATOMS: atom_id res chain seq x y z
N MET A 1 38.48 -51.71 -29.67
CA MET A 1 37.24 -51.00 -29.85
C MET A 1 36.16 -51.35 -28.78
N LYS A 2 36.52 -51.37 -27.52
CA LYS A 2 35.56 -51.74 -26.43
C LYS A 2 35.39 -50.70 -25.31
N ASN A 3 36.06 -49.56 -25.40
CA ASN A 3 36.05 -48.56 -24.30
C ASN A 3 35.38 -47.20 -24.66
N PHE A 4 34.77 -47.09 -25.86
CA PHE A 4 34.16 -45.85 -26.31
C PHE A 4 32.67 -45.73 -25.97
N LYS A 5 32.04 -46.83 -25.51
CA LYS A 5 30.60 -46.86 -25.20
C LYS A 5 30.26 -46.55 -23.72
N LYS A 6 31.25 -46.45 -22.83
CA LYS A 6 31.03 -46.17 -21.41
C LYS A 6 31.18 -44.70 -21.04
N SER A 7 31.80 -43.87 -21.90
CA SER A 7 31.98 -42.44 -21.62
C SER A 7 30.82 -41.56 -22.03
N ILE A 8 29.87 -42.03 -22.83
CA ILE A 8 28.71 -41.25 -23.29
C ILE A 8 27.54 -41.32 -22.28
N LEU A 9 27.55 -42.29 -21.38
CA LEU A 9 26.45 -42.52 -20.42
C LEU A 9 26.62 -41.73 -19.10
N VAL A 10 27.79 -41.12 -18.90
CA VAL A 10 28.06 -40.28 -17.67
C VAL A 10 27.86 -38.79 -17.93
N LEU A 11 27.72 -38.35 -19.18
CA LEU A 11 27.57 -36.95 -19.53
C LEU A 11 26.10 -36.49 -19.69
N MET A 12 25.12 -37.38 -19.49
CA MET A 12 23.68 -37.03 -19.54
C MET A 12 22.99 -36.97 -18.19
N ALA A 13 23.72 -37.02 -17.08
CA ALA A 13 23.13 -37.02 -15.72
C ALA A 13 23.33 -35.72 -14.93
N VAL A 14 23.80 -34.62 -15.56
CA VAL A 14 24.13 -33.37 -14.82
C VAL A 14 23.41 -32.12 -15.39
N VAL A 15 22.30 -32.26 -16.11
CA VAL A 15 21.47 -31.12 -16.52
C VAL A 15 20.02 -31.32 -16.08
N ALA A 16 19.83 -31.73 -14.84
CA ALA A 16 18.51 -31.70 -14.19
C ALA A 16 18.61 -31.03 -12.83
N VAL A 17 19.12 -29.79 -12.80
CA VAL A 17 19.11 -29.01 -11.56
C VAL A 17 18.56 -27.62 -11.86
N SER A 18 17.43 -27.38 -11.20
CA SER A 18 16.89 -26.07 -10.79
C SER A 18 16.31 -25.16 -11.87
N LEU A 19 15.14 -25.56 -12.39
CA LEU A 19 14.06 -24.58 -12.52
C LEU A 19 13.28 -24.60 -11.20
N THR A 20 13.85 -24.11 -10.12
CA THR A 20 13.04 -23.58 -9.03
C THR A 20 12.44 -22.28 -9.53
N SER A 21 11.33 -22.40 -10.26
CA SER A 21 10.35 -21.38 -10.37
C SER A 21 10.02 -20.95 -8.93
N CYS A 22 10.46 -19.77 -8.53
CA CYS A 22 9.85 -19.10 -7.40
C CYS A 22 8.38 -18.92 -7.76
N LYS A 23 7.55 -19.88 -7.36
CA LYS A 23 6.14 -19.64 -7.14
C LYS A 23 6.09 -18.52 -6.12
N LYS A 24 5.65 -17.36 -6.56
CA LYS A 24 5.15 -16.32 -5.67
C LYS A 24 3.93 -16.96 -5.01
N ASP A 25 4.14 -17.46 -3.80
CA ASP A 25 3.04 -17.93 -2.98
C ASP A 25 2.17 -16.72 -2.67
N ASP A 26 1.04 -16.63 -3.40
CA ASP A 26 -0.12 -15.86 -2.97
C ASP A 26 -0.77 -16.58 -1.78
N ASP A 27 -0.06 -16.61 -0.64
CA ASP A 27 -0.68 -16.97 0.62
C ASP A 27 -1.46 -15.76 1.13
N GLY A 28 -2.74 -15.77 0.81
CA GLY A 28 -3.73 -14.94 1.46
C GLY A 28 -3.82 -15.30 2.94
N GLY A 29 -3.42 -14.37 3.81
CA GLY A 29 -3.69 -14.50 5.22
C GLY A 29 -2.82 -13.59 6.10
N GLY A 30 -3.35 -12.44 6.47
CA GLY A 30 -2.88 -11.67 7.62
C GLY A 30 -1.72 -10.72 7.35
N GLY A 31 -1.97 -9.41 7.39
CA GLY A 31 -1.00 -8.35 7.63
C GLY A 31 0.31 -8.36 6.84
N GLY A 32 0.28 -8.73 5.57
CA GLY A 32 1.48 -8.83 4.73
C GLY A 32 2.10 -7.46 4.47
N SER A 33 3.43 -7.37 4.58
CA SER A 33 4.18 -6.20 4.12
C SER A 33 3.86 -5.92 2.65
N ALA A 34 3.55 -4.67 2.31
CA ALA A 34 3.40 -4.24 0.92
C ALA A 34 4.67 -4.57 0.13
N GLY A 35 4.51 -5.07 -1.09
CA GLY A 35 5.60 -5.23 -2.04
C GLY A 35 6.29 -3.88 -2.30
N ALA A 36 7.52 -3.91 -2.83
CA ALA A 36 8.22 -2.68 -3.19
C ALA A 36 7.39 -1.86 -4.19
N GLY A 37 7.29 -0.55 -3.97
CA GLY A 37 6.53 0.36 -4.81
C GLY A 37 5.01 0.26 -4.66
N THR A 38 4.46 -0.42 -3.63
CA THR A 38 3.01 -0.63 -3.52
C THR A 38 2.41 -0.21 -2.18
N ILE A 39 1.10 -0.10 -2.16
CA ILE A 39 0.25 -0.04 -0.96
C ILE A 39 -0.65 -1.28 -0.99
N SER A 40 -0.80 -1.96 0.14
CA SER A 40 -1.76 -3.04 0.33
C SER A 40 -2.62 -2.81 1.56
N ALA A 41 -3.86 -3.28 1.54
CA ALA A 41 -4.79 -3.17 2.67
C ALA A 41 -5.97 -4.15 2.50
N LYS A 42 -6.79 -4.25 3.52
CA LYS A 42 -8.17 -4.77 3.40
C LYS A 42 -9.16 -3.59 3.46
N VAL A 43 -10.02 -3.51 2.48
CA VAL A 43 -11.08 -2.51 2.36
C VAL A 43 -12.42 -3.20 2.53
N GLY A 44 -13.11 -2.97 3.65
CA GLY A 44 -14.34 -3.69 3.98
C GLY A 44 -14.17 -5.21 3.98
N GLY A 45 -12.98 -5.70 4.37
CA GLY A 45 -12.62 -7.12 4.38
C GLY A 45 -12.06 -7.66 3.05
N SER A 46 -12.18 -6.94 1.94
CA SER A 46 -11.65 -7.34 0.61
C SER A 46 -10.22 -6.86 0.42
N ASN A 47 -9.37 -7.68 -0.19
CA ASN A 47 -8.00 -7.32 -0.45
C ASN A 47 -7.90 -6.16 -1.48
N PHE A 48 -7.04 -5.22 -1.19
CA PHE A 48 -6.60 -4.13 -2.07
C PHE A 48 -5.08 -4.19 -2.22
N THR A 49 -4.60 -4.07 -3.44
CA THR A 49 -3.18 -3.87 -3.73
C THR A 49 -3.06 -2.89 -4.88
N SER A 50 -2.31 -1.82 -4.68
CA SER A 50 -2.06 -0.82 -5.70
C SER A 50 -1.09 -1.32 -6.76
N MET A 51 -1.15 -0.78 -7.97
CA MET A 51 -0.13 -0.97 -8.99
C MET A 51 1.12 -0.15 -8.64
N GLU A 52 2.31 -0.72 -8.84
CA GLU A 52 3.57 0.01 -8.65
C GLU A 52 3.63 1.30 -9.47
N ALA A 53 3.24 1.24 -10.75
CA ALA A 53 3.23 2.40 -11.66
C ALA A 53 2.23 3.52 -11.24
N ALA A 54 1.27 3.21 -10.37
CA ALA A 54 0.27 4.15 -9.84
C ALA A 54 0.47 4.42 -8.34
N SER A 55 1.66 4.15 -7.82
CA SER A 55 1.98 4.28 -6.40
C SER A 55 3.28 5.06 -6.20
N ARG A 56 3.26 6.02 -5.29
CA ARG A 56 4.44 6.80 -4.92
C ARG A 56 4.27 7.50 -3.58
N ALA A 57 5.38 7.89 -3.00
CA ALA A 57 5.44 8.93 -1.98
C ALA A 57 5.89 10.25 -2.60
N THR A 58 5.42 11.35 -2.05
CA THR A 58 5.88 12.69 -2.42
C THR A 58 6.21 13.45 -1.14
N GLN A 59 7.36 14.11 -1.14
CA GLN A 59 7.76 15.01 -0.05
C GLN A 59 7.86 16.43 -0.57
N SER A 60 7.28 17.35 0.17
CA SER A 60 7.45 18.79 -0.05
C SER A 60 7.70 19.49 1.29
N GLY A 61 8.41 20.62 1.25
CA GLY A 61 8.70 21.40 2.45
C GLY A 61 8.54 22.89 2.16
N ALA A 62 7.90 23.63 3.08
CA ALA A 62 7.81 25.07 3.05
C ALA A 62 7.70 25.63 4.48
N GLY A 63 8.39 26.73 4.75
CA GLY A 63 8.26 27.43 6.03
C GLY A 63 8.68 26.62 7.27
N GLY A 64 9.60 25.66 7.11
CA GLY A 64 10.05 24.78 8.21
C GLY A 64 9.16 23.57 8.47
N THR A 65 8.09 23.38 7.69
CA THR A 65 7.21 22.21 7.78
C THR A 65 7.45 21.24 6.62
N THR A 66 7.33 19.95 6.88
CA THR A 66 7.41 18.89 5.86
C THR A 66 6.04 18.26 5.65
N THR A 67 5.63 18.11 4.40
CA THR A 67 4.43 17.37 4.01
C THR A 67 4.84 16.10 3.28
N ILE A 68 4.27 14.97 3.70
CA ILE A 68 4.37 13.69 2.99
C ILE A 68 2.99 13.30 2.45
N ILE A 69 2.96 12.91 1.18
CA ILE A 69 1.77 12.34 0.54
C ILE A 69 2.12 10.92 0.10
N LEU A 70 1.36 9.95 0.58
CA LEU A 70 1.42 8.55 0.14
C LEU A 70 0.20 8.29 -0.74
N GLN A 71 0.40 7.74 -1.91
CA GLN A 71 -0.70 7.41 -2.83
C GLN A 71 -0.47 6.09 -3.53
N GLY A 72 -1.56 5.36 -3.77
CA GLY A 72 -1.54 4.14 -4.58
C GLY A 72 -2.93 3.80 -5.07
N SER A 73 -3.03 3.42 -6.35
CA SER A 73 -4.29 3.04 -6.99
C SER A 73 -4.17 1.70 -7.70
N ASP A 74 -5.27 0.95 -7.74
CA ASP A 74 -5.36 -0.29 -8.50
C ASP A 74 -5.90 -0.05 -9.93
N ALA A 75 -5.93 -1.12 -10.74
CA ALA A 75 -6.42 -1.06 -12.12
C ALA A 75 -7.95 -0.87 -12.23
N SER A 76 -8.68 -1.06 -11.13
CA SER A 76 -10.13 -0.87 -11.10
C SER A 76 -10.56 0.55 -10.73
N GLY A 77 -9.61 1.45 -10.52
CA GLY A 77 -9.86 2.84 -10.13
C GLY A 77 -10.08 3.04 -8.63
N LYS A 78 -9.75 2.05 -7.80
CA LYS A 78 -9.71 2.23 -6.35
C LYS A 78 -8.36 2.80 -5.93
N GLY A 79 -8.35 3.68 -4.93
CA GLY A 79 -7.14 4.33 -4.48
C GLY A 79 -7.13 4.62 -2.98
N ILE A 80 -5.93 4.60 -2.40
CA ILE A 80 -5.66 5.02 -1.02
C ILE A 80 -4.68 6.16 -1.05
N PHE A 81 -4.99 7.23 -0.32
CA PHE A 81 -4.21 8.45 -0.20
C PHE A 81 -4.06 8.79 1.29
N ILE A 82 -2.83 9.07 1.72
CA ILE A 82 -2.57 9.54 3.09
C ILE A 82 -1.71 10.79 2.98
N THR A 83 -2.18 11.89 3.55
CA THR A 83 -1.47 13.16 3.62
C THR A 83 -1.09 13.44 5.06
N MET A 84 0.20 13.62 5.30
CA MET A 84 0.78 14.00 6.58
C MET A 84 1.42 15.38 6.44
N ASN A 85 0.75 16.42 6.91
CA ASN A 85 1.34 17.74 7.04
C ASN A 85 2.06 17.82 8.40
N ASN A 86 3.10 18.63 8.48
CA ASN A 86 3.93 18.74 9.67
C ASN A 86 4.56 17.39 10.10
N PHE A 87 5.07 16.65 9.11
CA PHE A 87 5.70 15.34 9.32
C PHE A 87 7.00 15.47 10.10
N ASP A 88 7.13 14.69 11.19
CA ASP A 88 8.24 14.74 12.15
C ASP A 88 9.05 13.41 12.18
N GLY A 89 9.03 12.64 11.10
CA GLY A 89 9.89 11.44 10.95
C GLY A 89 9.21 10.11 11.26
N VAL A 90 10.00 9.15 11.68
CA VAL A 90 9.55 7.80 12.07
C VAL A 90 8.72 7.89 13.35
N GLY A 91 7.53 7.27 13.36
CA GLY A 91 6.62 7.38 14.49
C GLY A 91 5.21 6.92 14.15
N THR A 92 4.31 7.10 15.10
CA THR A 92 2.88 6.81 14.95
C THR A 92 2.09 8.11 15.01
N TYR A 93 1.18 8.28 14.04
CA TYR A 93 0.34 9.44 13.87
C TYR A 93 -1.12 8.98 13.85
N GLU A 94 -1.95 9.53 14.74
CA GLU A 94 -3.35 9.12 14.88
C GLU A 94 -4.27 9.96 13.99
N PHE A 95 -5.20 9.30 13.30
CA PHE A 95 -6.31 9.96 12.61
C PHE A 95 -7.38 10.32 13.65
N THR A 96 -7.46 11.59 13.99
CA THR A 96 -8.43 12.12 14.94
C THR A 96 -8.94 13.48 14.45
N ASP A 97 -10.20 13.79 14.71
CA ASP A 97 -10.84 15.07 14.30
C ASP A 97 -10.22 16.29 14.96
N SER A 98 -9.44 16.13 16.03
CA SER A 98 -8.62 17.19 16.62
C SER A 98 -7.30 17.43 15.87
N ASN A 99 -6.89 16.54 14.95
CA ASN A 99 -5.65 16.66 14.18
C ASN A 99 -5.95 16.92 12.69
N VAL A 100 -5.97 18.17 12.29
CA VAL A 100 -6.20 18.59 10.90
C VAL A 100 -5.01 18.38 9.96
N PHE A 101 -3.84 17.99 10.50
CA PHE A 101 -2.62 17.80 9.72
C PHE A 101 -2.48 16.42 9.13
N LEU A 102 -3.33 15.47 9.51
CA LEU A 102 -3.30 14.09 9.04
C LEU A 102 -4.65 13.71 8.44
N VAL A 103 -4.63 13.30 7.17
CA VAL A 103 -5.84 12.90 6.44
C VAL A 103 -5.57 11.60 5.68
N ALA A 104 -6.48 10.65 5.76
CA ALA A 104 -6.52 9.46 4.90
C ALA A 104 -7.80 9.46 4.08
N THR A 105 -7.70 9.00 2.84
CA THR A 105 -8.82 8.93 1.91
C THR A 105 -8.77 7.61 1.15
N TYR A 106 -9.90 6.92 1.07
CA TYR A 106 -10.14 5.83 0.15
C TYR A 106 -11.13 6.28 -0.92
N VAL A 107 -10.84 5.98 -2.18
CA VAL A 107 -11.65 6.37 -3.34
C VAL A 107 -12.04 5.14 -4.15
N GLU A 108 -13.28 5.10 -4.62
CA GLU A 108 -13.76 4.19 -5.66
C GLU A 108 -14.18 5.04 -6.86
N THR A 109 -13.31 5.09 -7.88
CA THR A 109 -13.58 5.85 -9.10
C THR A 109 -14.54 5.10 -10.01
N ASN A 110 -15.65 5.71 -10.38
CA ASN A 110 -16.51 5.19 -11.43
C ASN A 110 -15.97 5.67 -12.79
N ILE A 111 -15.26 4.77 -13.51
CA ILE A 111 -14.60 5.10 -14.77
C ILE A 111 -15.61 5.50 -15.86
N SER A 112 -16.80 4.89 -15.85
CA SER A 112 -17.86 5.17 -16.83
C SER A 112 -18.64 6.45 -16.52
N ASN A 113 -18.72 6.84 -15.25
CA ASN A 113 -19.36 8.07 -14.81
C ASN A 113 -18.61 8.65 -13.60
N PRO A 114 -17.57 9.47 -13.82
CA PRO A 114 -16.73 10.02 -12.75
C PRO A 114 -17.49 10.79 -11.67
N GLN A 115 -18.65 11.35 -11.97
CA GLN A 115 -19.48 12.05 -10.99
C GLN A 115 -20.10 11.11 -9.95
N ASN A 116 -20.18 9.82 -10.24
CA ASN A 116 -20.66 8.78 -9.32
C ASN A 116 -19.50 8.13 -8.52
N SER A 117 -18.30 8.69 -8.56
CA SER A 117 -17.19 8.23 -7.73
C SER A 117 -17.48 8.45 -6.27
N GLN A 118 -17.04 7.52 -5.43
CA GLN A 118 -17.28 7.55 -4.00
C GLN A 118 -15.96 7.78 -3.25
N THR A 119 -16.04 8.52 -2.15
CA THR A 119 -14.87 8.89 -1.36
C THR A 119 -15.17 8.78 0.13
N TRP A 120 -14.30 8.06 0.85
CA TRP A 120 -14.36 7.91 2.30
C TRP A 120 -13.12 8.53 2.91
N THR A 121 -13.31 9.54 3.76
CA THR A 121 -12.23 10.32 4.36
C THR A 121 -12.19 10.15 5.88
N ALA A 122 -10.98 10.09 6.41
CA ALA A 122 -10.66 10.09 7.82
C ALA A 122 -9.61 11.20 8.11
N PRO A 123 -9.73 11.93 9.23
CA PRO A 123 -10.84 11.92 10.16
C PRO A 123 -12.06 12.67 9.63
N TYR A 124 -13.18 12.56 10.33
CA TYR A 124 -14.38 13.34 10.08
C TYR A 124 -14.90 13.91 11.41
N GLN A 125 -15.72 14.94 11.35
CA GLN A 125 -16.23 15.65 12.54
C GLN A 125 -16.87 14.68 13.54
N GLY A 126 -16.45 14.77 14.79
CA GLY A 126 -16.93 13.92 15.89
C GLY A 126 -16.42 12.48 15.85
N SER A 127 -15.41 12.18 15.03
CA SER A 127 -14.92 10.80 14.90
C SER A 127 -14.09 10.32 16.09
N GLY A 128 -13.45 11.23 16.83
CA GLY A 128 -12.40 10.85 17.77
C GLY A 128 -11.22 10.19 17.06
N VAL A 129 -10.53 9.27 17.71
CA VAL A 129 -9.43 8.46 17.12
C VAL A 129 -10.03 7.30 16.35
N ILE A 130 -9.84 7.28 15.02
CA ILE A 130 -10.42 6.30 14.11
C ILE A 130 -9.40 5.54 13.27
N GLY A 131 -8.14 5.60 13.68
CA GLY A 131 -7.06 4.89 13.03
C GLY A 131 -5.72 5.56 13.25
N GLN A 132 -4.71 5.03 12.58
CA GLN A 132 -3.34 5.53 12.67
C GLN A 132 -2.55 5.22 11.40
N VAL A 133 -1.49 5.98 11.17
CA VAL A 133 -0.39 5.61 10.28
C VAL A 133 0.89 5.52 11.11
N LYS A 134 1.63 4.43 10.93
CA LYS A 134 2.93 4.20 11.58
C LYS A 134 4.01 4.17 10.52
N ILE A 135 4.93 5.10 10.60
CA ILE A 135 6.12 5.15 9.77
C ILE A 135 7.20 4.32 10.46
N SER A 136 7.65 3.26 9.81
CA SER A 136 8.71 2.37 10.31
C SER A 136 10.09 2.66 9.72
N GLU A 137 10.13 3.22 8.50
CA GLU A 137 11.36 3.59 7.81
C GLU A 137 11.12 4.84 6.95
N LYS A 138 12.04 5.78 6.99
CA LYS A 138 12.08 6.94 6.09
C LYS A 138 13.53 7.24 5.73
N THR A 139 13.84 7.20 4.44
CA THR A 139 15.13 7.61 3.84
C THR A 139 14.87 8.70 2.80
N ASP A 140 15.92 9.15 2.10
CA ASP A 140 15.76 10.14 1.02
C ASP A 140 15.02 9.59 -0.20
N THR A 141 15.00 8.26 -0.37
CA THR A 141 14.40 7.61 -1.55
C THR A 141 13.21 6.72 -1.25
N LYS A 142 12.90 6.47 0.03
CA LYS A 142 11.90 5.47 0.41
C LYS A 142 11.20 5.80 1.72
N ILE A 143 9.94 5.39 1.81
CA ILE A 143 9.15 5.39 3.04
C ILE A 143 8.36 4.09 3.17
N LYS A 144 8.38 3.51 4.38
CA LYS A 144 7.62 2.30 4.73
C LYS A 144 6.82 2.50 6.00
N GLY A 145 5.75 1.74 6.09
CA GLY A 145 4.93 1.74 7.29
C GLY A 145 3.66 0.93 7.15
N THR A 146 2.82 1.08 8.16
CA THR A 146 1.51 0.45 8.23
C THR A 146 0.45 1.49 8.55
N PHE A 147 -0.81 1.16 8.27
CA PHE A 147 -1.92 2.05 8.57
C PHE A 147 -3.23 1.29 8.75
N ASN A 148 -4.16 1.91 9.43
CA ASN A 148 -5.57 1.55 9.42
C ASN A 148 -6.40 2.82 9.64
N PHE A 149 -7.61 2.84 9.13
CA PHE A 149 -8.55 3.92 9.41
C PHE A 149 -9.98 3.52 9.04
N THR A 150 -10.95 4.21 9.65
CA THR A 150 -12.34 4.17 9.22
C THR A 150 -12.68 5.48 8.53
N GLY A 151 -12.91 5.44 7.22
CA GLY A 151 -13.35 6.59 6.45
C GLY A 151 -14.86 6.73 6.43
N LYS A 152 -15.36 7.98 6.33
CA LYS A 152 -16.79 8.31 6.14
C LYS A 152 -17.00 9.02 4.80
N ASN A 153 -18.05 8.62 4.09
CA ASN A 153 -18.50 9.29 2.87
C ASN A 153 -19.37 10.50 3.22
N VAL A 154 -18.72 11.59 3.65
CA VAL A 154 -19.42 12.78 4.16
C VAL A 154 -20.16 13.57 3.08
N ASN A 155 -19.76 13.45 1.82
CA ASN A 155 -20.38 14.13 0.67
C ASN A 155 -21.36 13.23 -0.11
N GLY A 156 -21.61 12.01 0.38
CA GLY A 156 -22.52 11.05 -0.24
C GLY A 156 -23.53 10.51 0.77
N ASP A 157 -23.52 9.19 0.92
CA ASP A 157 -24.51 8.45 1.72
C ASP A 157 -24.19 8.38 3.24
N ASN A 158 -23.11 9.03 3.68
CA ASN A 158 -22.58 8.93 5.05
C ASN A 158 -22.14 7.53 5.49
N SER A 159 -22.00 6.57 4.56
CA SER A 159 -21.52 5.23 4.87
C SER A 159 -20.09 5.26 5.44
N LEU A 160 -19.76 4.23 6.20
CA LEU A 160 -18.43 4.01 6.74
C LEU A 160 -17.72 2.92 5.93
N LYS A 161 -16.41 3.06 5.75
CA LYS A 161 -15.55 2.07 5.12
C LYS A 161 -14.34 1.81 6.01
N ASN A 162 -14.19 0.56 6.44
CA ASN A 162 -13.05 0.15 7.26
C ASN A 162 -11.87 -0.24 6.36
N ILE A 163 -10.74 0.38 6.58
CA ILE A 163 -9.47 0.05 5.96
C ILE A 163 -8.57 -0.53 7.05
N THR A 164 -8.24 -1.81 6.93
CA THR A 164 -7.45 -2.57 7.92
C THR A 164 -6.25 -3.24 7.27
N ASP A 165 -5.32 -3.72 8.08
CA ASP A 165 -4.13 -4.45 7.63
C ASP A 165 -3.34 -3.68 6.54
N GLY A 166 -3.39 -2.35 6.61
CA GLY A 166 -2.73 -1.47 5.66
C GLY A 166 -1.22 -1.49 5.82
N SER A 167 -0.51 -1.55 4.70
CA SER A 167 0.94 -1.40 4.65
C SER A 167 1.36 -0.67 3.38
N PHE A 168 2.51 -0.01 3.41
CA PHE A 168 3.11 0.65 2.25
C PHE A 168 4.63 0.52 2.26
N ASN A 169 5.20 0.49 1.06
CA ASN A 169 6.63 0.47 0.81
C ASN A 169 6.89 1.25 -0.48
N LEU A 170 6.94 2.58 -0.37
CA LEU A 170 6.90 3.51 -1.49
C LEU A 170 8.24 4.20 -1.72
N ASN A 171 8.52 4.51 -2.98
CA ASN A 171 9.62 5.40 -3.38
C ASN A 171 9.14 6.86 -3.47
N PHE A 172 10.08 7.80 -3.23
CA PHE A 172 9.89 9.24 -3.45
C PHE A 172 10.14 9.63 -4.89
#